data_89a709cf329f35f598774f4169fc9563
#
_entry.id   89a709cf329f35f598774f4169fc9563
#
_cell.length_a   1.000
_cell.length_b   1.000
_cell.length_c   1.000
_cell.angle_alpha   90.00
_cell.angle_beta   90.00
_cell.angle_gamma   90.00
#
_symmetry.space_group_name_H-M   'P 1'
#
loop_
_entity.id
_entity.type
_entity.pdbx_description
1 polymer ?
#
loop_
_entity_poly.entity_id
_entity_poly.type
_entity_poly.pdbx_seq_one_letter_code
_entity_poly.pdbx_strand_id
1 'polypeptide(L)'
;MIITRSPLRISLGGGGTDLPSYYREHTGFLVAAAIDKYVYITLHQTFIQELIVKYSKLERVATVDQLEHPIIREAMKAVGVGAPNLEITSMADIPGGTGLGSSGSFTTGLLKALHALKRNIVHPAELAEQACDIEQIGRAHV
;
A
#
# COMPACT_ATOMS: atom_id res chain seq x y z
N MET A 1 3.85 15.21 10.40
CA MET A 1 3.96 14.65 9.04
C MET A 1 4.77 13.37 9.08
N ILE A 2 4.31 12.34 8.37
CA ILE A 2 4.98 11.04 8.25
C ILE A 2 5.27 10.83 6.77
N ILE A 3 6.49 10.41 6.46
CA ILE A 3 6.89 10.07 5.10
C ILE A 3 7.45 8.65 5.13
N THR A 4 6.90 7.76 4.33
CA THR A 4 7.47 6.43 4.09
C THR A 4 8.02 6.34 2.69
N ARG A 5 9.09 5.55 2.55
CA ARG A 5 9.74 5.24 1.29
C ARG A 5 9.84 3.73 1.15
N SER A 6 9.24 3.20 0.10
CA SER A 6 9.24 1.76 -0.19
C SER A 6 9.91 1.49 -1.53
N PRO A 7 10.94 0.63 -1.60
CA PRO A 7 11.63 0.37 -2.87
C PRO A 7 10.75 -0.41 -3.82
N LEU A 8 10.91 -0.15 -5.11
CA LEU A 8 10.46 -1.04 -6.17
C LEU A 8 11.39 -2.26 -6.26
N ARG A 9 10.97 -3.29 -6.99
CA ARG A 9 11.77 -4.51 -7.14
C ARG A 9 11.74 -5.04 -8.58
N ILE A 10 12.81 -5.70 -8.96
CA ILE A 10 12.89 -6.55 -10.14
C ILE A 10 12.69 -8.00 -9.70
N SER A 11 11.74 -8.71 -10.33
CA SER A 11 11.59 -10.15 -10.19
C SER A 11 12.43 -10.84 -11.25
N LEU A 12 13.40 -11.66 -10.84
CA LEU A 12 14.27 -12.40 -11.74
C LEU A 12 13.64 -13.71 -12.18
N GLY A 13 12.74 -14.27 -11.40
CA GLY A 13 12.02 -15.49 -11.72
C GLY A 13 11.18 -16.01 -10.56
N GLY A 14 10.28 -16.93 -10.84
CA GLY A 14 9.40 -17.56 -9.84
C GLY A 14 8.09 -16.83 -9.58
N GLY A 15 7.79 -15.76 -10.31
CA GLY A 15 6.52 -15.04 -10.17
C GLY A 15 5.33 -15.94 -10.49
N GLY A 16 4.27 -15.83 -9.68
CA GLY A 16 3.10 -16.72 -9.74
C GLY A 16 3.19 -17.93 -8.80
N THR A 17 4.40 -18.38 -8.45
CA THR A 17 4.57 -19.44 -7.43
C THR A 17 4.27 -18.96 -6.02
N ASP A 18 4.15 -17.67 -5.83
CA ASP A 18 3.76 -16.96 -4.60
C ASP A 18 2.23 -16.86 -4.41
N LEU A 19 1.44 -17.36 -5.36
CA LEU A 19 -0.01 -17.44 -5.21
C LEU A 19 -0.41 -18.62 -4.29
N PRO A 20 -1.37 -18.42 -3.36
CA PRO A 20 -1.82 -19.48 -2.47
C PRO A 20 -2.29 -20.74 -3.18
N SER A 21 -2.92 -20.61 -4.33
CA SER A 21 -3.36 -21.72 -5.16
C SER A 21 -2.21 -22.60 -5.69
N TYR A 22 -1.00 -22.03 -5.76
CA TYR A 22 0.19 -22.76 -6.19
C TYR A 22 1.03 -23.27 -5.02
N TYR A 23 1.45 -22.37 -4.09
CA TYR A 23 2.42 -22.76 -3.05
C TYR A 23 1.86 -23.72 -2.02
N ARG A 24 0.55 -23.78 -1.84
CA ARG A 24 -0.08 -24.74 -0.91
C ARG A 24 0.07 -26.18 -1.38
N GLU A 25 0.20 -26.39 -2.68
CA GLU A 25 0.32 -27.71 -3.28
C GLU A 25 1.75 -28.05 -3.75
N HIS A 26 2.47 -27.04 -4.27
CA HIS A 26 3.72 -27.27 -4.99
C HIS A 26 4.94 -26.56 -4.39
N THR A 27 4.78 -25.85 -3.29
CA THR A 27 5.83 -24.98 -2.72
C THR A 27 6.26 -23.86 -3.69
N GLY A 28 6.20 -22.62 -3.25
CA GLY A 28 6.60 -21.46 -4.06
C GLY A 28 8.06 -21.08 -3.82
N PHE A 29 8.73 -20.60 -4.87
CA PHE A 29 10.06 -20.00 -4.77
C PHE A 29 10.19 -18.87 -5.78
N LEU A 30 10.67 -17.72 -5.34
CA LEU A 30 10.95 -16.60 -6.22
C LEU A 30 12.28 -15.93 -5.85
N VAL A 31 12.89 -15.27 -6.83
CA VAL A 31 14.06 -14.44 -6.64
C VAL A 31 13.74 -13.04 -7.11
N ALA A 32 13.89 -12.08 -6.23
CA ALA A 32 13.67 -10.66 -6.53
C ALA A 32 14.74 -9.79 -5.87
N ALA A 33 15.00 -8.64 -6.45
CA ALA A 33 15.95 -7.67 -5.94
C ALA A 33 15.27 -6.29 -5.82
N ALA A 34 15.47 -5.62 -4.70
CA ALA A 34 15.09 -4.22 -4.55
C ALA A 34 15.98 -3.35 -5.42
N ILE A 35 15.41 -2.29 -6.00
CA ILE A 35 16.13 -1.34 -6.84
C ILE A 35 16.07 0.07 -6.23
N ASP A 36 16.95 0.96 -6.70
CA ASP A 36 17.03 2.35 -6.25
C ASP A 36 15.98 3.23 -6.94
N LYS A 37 14.74 2.78 -6.87
CA LYS A 37 13.53 3.51 -7.27
C LYS A 37 12.43 3.22 -6.26
N TYR A 38 11.66 4.22 -5.94
CA TYR A 38 10.80 4.18 -4.76
C TYR A 38 9.39 4.66 -5.03
N VAL A 39 8.49 4.20 -4.16
CA VAL A 39 7.19 4.82 -3.92
C VAL A 39 7.27 5.55 -2.58
N TYR A 40 6.80 6.78 -2.55
CA TYR A 40 6.74 7.63 -1.37
C TYR A 40 5.29 7.84 -0.97
N ILE A 41 5.00 7.66 0.31
CA ILE A 41 3.68 7.98 0.89
C ILE A 41 3.90 9.03 1.96
N THR A 42 3.16 10.12 1.86
CA THR A 42 3.14 11.18 2.86
C THR A 42 1.79 11.22 3.55
N LEU A 43 1.81 11.18 4.87
CA LEU A 43 0.64 11.44 5.71
C LEU A 43 0.81 12.77 6.42
N HIS A 44 -0.20 13.62 6.32
CA HIS A 44 -0.22 14.92 6.97
C HIS A 44 -1.59 15.18 7.62
N GLN A 45 -1.58 15.64 8.88
CA GLN A 45 -2.79 16.12 9.53
C GLN A 45 -3.08 17.55 9.09
N THR A 46 -4.29 17.78 8.63
CA THR A 46 -4.74 19.10 8.12
C THR A 46 -5.70 19.76 9.10
N PHE A 47 -5.98 21.05 8.88
CA PHE A 47 -7.03 21.78 9.61
C PHE A 47 -8.43 21.58 9.00
N ILE A 48 -8.50 21.01 7.79
CA ILE A 48 -9.74 20.75 7.07
C ILE A 48 -10.31 19.43 7.54
N GLN A 49 -11.59 19.40 7.90
CA GLN A 49 -12.27 18.17 8.34
C GLN A 49 -12.70 17.29 7.16
N GLU A 50 -11.72 16.93 6.35
CA GLU A 50 -11.89 16.05 5.21
C GLU A 50 -10.71 15.09 5.14
N LEU A 51 -10.95 13.94 4.52
CA LEU A 51 -9.90 13.06 4.04
C LEU A 51 -9.55 13.46 2.62
N ILE A 52 -8.30 13.87 2.42
CA ILE A 52 -7.77 14.28 1.12
C ILE A 52 -6.76 13.22 0.66
N VAL A 53 -6.98 12.65 -0.53
CA VAL A 53 -6.08 11.63 -1.09
C VAL A 53 -5.61 12.09 -2.46
N LYS A 54 -4.29 12.17 -2.62
CA LYS A 54 -3.62 12.60 -3.86
C LYS A 54 -2.76 11.45 -4.40
N TYR A 55 -3.11 10.98 -5.56
CA TYR A 55 -2.36 10.00 -6.35
C TYR A 55 -2.43 10.42 -7.84
N SER A 56 -2.81 9.57 -8.78
CA SER A 56 -3.14 9.99 -10.16
C SER A 56 -4.44 10.80 -10.24
N LYS A 57 -5.25 10.74 -9.18
CA LYS A 57 -6.45 11.54 -8.97
C LYS A 57 -6.37 12.30 -7.65
N LEU A 58 -7.26 13.25 -7.48
CA LEU A 58 -7.50 13.94 -6.21
C LEU A 58 -8.90 13.54 -5.72
N GLU A 59 -8.96 12.93 -4.56
CA GLU A 59 -10.20 12.63 -3.86
C GLU A 59 -10.31 13.50 -2.60
N ARG A 60 -11.51 13.99 -2.33
CA ARG A 60 -11.86 14.71 -1.11
C ARG A 60 -13.18 14.15 -0.60
N VAL A 61 -13.13 13.49 0.54
CA VAL A 61 -14.28 12.76 1.09
C VAL A 61 -14.40 13.03 2.60
N ALA A 62 -15.61 12.85 3.14
CA ALA A 62 -15.87 13.02 4.56
C ALA A 62 -15.49 11.75 5.36
N THR A 63 -15.64 10.57 4.75
CA THR A 63 -15.42 9.27 5.40
C THR A 63 -14.58 8.35 4.54
N VAL A 64 -13.92 7.38 5.18
CA VAL A 64 -13.09 6.37 4.50
C VAL A 64 -13.90 5.53 3.50
N ASP A 65 -15.17 5.25 3.80
CA ASP A 65 -16.04 4.44 2.93
C ASP A 65 -16.34 5.08 1.58
N GLN A 66 -16.23 6.40 1.49
CA GLN A 66 -16.46 7.17 0.26
C GLN A 66 -15.25 7.19 -0.68
N LEU A 67 -14.09 6.68 -0.26
CA LEU A 67 -12.91 6.61 -1.11
C LEU A 67 -13.14 5.66 -2.29
N GLU A 68 -12.80 6.13 -3.48
CA GLU A 68 -12.79 5.31 -4.70
C GLU A 68 -11.60 4.37 -4.74
N HIS A 69 -10.43 4.81 -4.24
CA HIS A 69 -9.21 4.01 -4.27
C HIS A 69 -9.30 2.82 -3.32
N PRO A 70 -9.41 1.58 -3.82
CA PRO A 70 -9.75 0.42 -2.99
C PRO A 70 -8.65 0.09 -1.98
N ILE A 71 -7.38 0.14 -2.39
CA ILE A 71 -6.25 -0.19 -1.50
C ILE A 71 -6.16 0.81 -0.33
N ILE A 72 -6.33 2.11 -0.58
CA ILE A 72 -6.28 3.11 0.48
C ILE A 72 -7.44 2.92 1.45
N ARG A 73 -8.64 2.72 0.92
CA ARG A 73 -9.82 2.46 1.72
C ARG A 73 -9.66 1.24 2.63
N GLU A 74 -9.23 0.12 2.08
CA GLU A 74 -9.08 -1.13 2.85
C GLU A 74 -7.89 -1.06 3.82
N ALA A 75 -6.80 -0.41 3.47
CA ALA A 75 -5.67 -0.19 4.37
C ALA A 75 -6.06 0.66 5.59
N MET A 76 -6.80 1.74 5.37
CA MET A 76 -7.28 2.59 6.47
C MET A 76 -8.23 1.84 7.40
N LYS A 77 -9.13 1.00 6.85
CA LYS A 77 -10.02 0.14 7.63
C LYS A 77 -9.25 -0.90 8.42
N ALA A 78 -8.31 -1.59 7.79
CA ALA A 78 -7.51 -2.65 8.43
C ALA A 78 -6.68 -2.12 9.61
N VAL A 79 -6.11 -0.92 9.49
CA VAL A 79 -5.33 -0.30 10.57
C VAL A 79 -6.23 0.43 11.58
N GLY A 80 -7.50 0.67 11.24
CA GLY A 80 -8.44 1.40 12.10
C GLY A 80 -8.15 2.90 12.16
N VAL A 81 -7.70 3.49 11.04
CA VAL A 81 -7.53 4.92 10.91
C VAL A 81 -8.82 5.52 10.37
N GLY A 82 -9.51 6.28 11.22
CA GLY A 82 -10.63 7.11 10.79
C GLY A 82 -10.14 8.39 10.13
N ALA A 83 -10.87 8.88 9.16
CA ALA A 83 -10.75 10.28 8.73
C ALA A 83 -11.58 11.11 9.71
N PRO A 84 -11.31 12.24 10.16
CA PRO A 84 -11.11 13.47 9.41
C PRO A 84 -9.72 14.07 9.61
N ASN A 85 -9.42 15.12 8.89
CA ASN A 85 -8.20 15.91 9.00
C ASN A 85 -6.93 15.19 8.55
N LEU A 86 -7.04 14.31 7.59
CA LEU A 86 -5.90 13.57 7.06
C LEU A 86 -5.71 13.82 5.58
N GLU A 87 -4.49 14.11 5.18
CA GLU A 87 -4.06 14.14 3.79
C GLU A 87 -3.07 13.02 3.54
N ILE A 88 -3.35 12.22 2.51
CA ILE A 88 -2.49 11.14 2.03
C ILE A 88 -2.02 11.52 0.62
N THR A 89 -0.72 11.61 0.41
CA THR A 89 -0.15 11.87 -0.91
C THR A 89 0.79 10.74 -1.31
N SER A 90 0.61 10.24 -2.52
CA SER A 90 1.46 9.22 -3.13
C SER A 90 2.26 9.81 -4.28
N MET A 91 3.55 9.51 -4.30
CA MET A 91 4.47 9.82 -5.40
C MET A 91 5.32 8.59 -5.71
N ALA A 92 5.69 8.41 -6.96
CA ALA A 92 6.54 7.30 -7.38
C ALA A 92 7.58 7.76 -8.39
N ASP A 93 8.80 7.20 -8.30
CA ASP A 93 9.88 7.48 -9.24
C ASP A 93 9.61 6.90 -10.63
N ILE A 94 8.80 5.85 -10.71
CA ILE A 94 8.44 5.16 -11.95
C ILE A 94 6.92 4.99 -12.00
N PRO A 95 6.28 5.19 -13.15
CA PRO A 95 4.85 4.98 -13.32
C PRO A 95 4.41 3.55 -12.94
N GLY A 96 3.18 3.40 -12.50
CA GLY A 96 2.57 2.09 -12.26
C GLY A 96 2.44 1.27 -13.55
N GLY A 97 2.27 -0.05 -13.41
CA GLY A 97 2.05 -0.95 -14.55
C GLY A 97 3.33 -1.38 -15.30
N THR A 98 4.51 -1.11 -14.75
CA THR A 98 5.80 -1.45 -15.36
C THR A 98 6.34 -2.82 -14.92
N GLY A 99 5.61 -3.58 -14.13
CA GLY A 99 6.05 -4.89 -13.62
C GLY A 99 7.08 -4.81 -12.48
N LEU A 100 7.38 -3.63 -11.96
CA LEU A 100 8.40 -3.41 -10.93
C LEU A 100 7.86 -3.49 -9.50
N GLY A 101 6.67 -4.03 -9.29
CA GLY A 101 6.08 -4.22 -7.96
C GLY A 101 5.54 -2.94 -7.33
N SER A 102 5.13 -1.97 -8.13
CA SER A 102 4.65 -0.67 -7.65
C SER A 102 3.43 -0.79 -6.73
N SER A 103 2.52 -1.70 -6.98
CA SER A 103 1.34 -1.94 -6.13
C SER A 103 1.76 -2.42 -4.73
N GLY A 104 2.59 -3.46 -4.64
CA GLY A 104 3.08 -3.97 -3.36
C GLY A 104 3.91 -2.94 -2.58
N SER A 105 4.76 -2.19 -3.27
CA SER A 105 5.53 -1.09 -2.67
C SER A 105 4.63 0.03 -2.16
N PHE A 106 3.58 0.36 -2.89
CA PHE A 106 2.57 1.33 -2.47
C PHE A 106 1.83 0.85 -1.23
N THR A 107 1.32 -0.39 -1.24
CA THR A 107 0.52 -0.95 -0.15
C THR A 107 1.35 -1.08 1.13
N THR A 108 2.57 -1.59 1.04
CA THR A 108 3.47 -1.70 2.20
C THR A 108 3.89 -0.35 2.74
N GLY A 109 4.21 0.62 1.88
CA GLY A 109 4.53 1.99 2.26
C GLY A 109 3.36 2.69 2.96
N LEU A 110 2.15 2.52 2.43
CA LEU A 110 0.92 3.06 3.02
C LEU A 110 0.63 2.46 4.39
N LEU A 111 0.64 1.14 4.51
CA LEU A 111 0.43 0.45 5.79
C LEU A 111 1.45 0.89 6.84
N LYS A 112 2.73 0.98 6.46
CA LYS A 112 3.78 1.46 7.36
C LYS A 112 3.50 2.87 7.86
N ALA A 113 3.07 3.77 6.98
CA ALA A 113 2.72 5.13 7.34
C ALA A 113 1.50 5.19 8.28
N LEU A 114 0.45 4.41 8.00
CA LEU A 114 -0.75 4.34 8.83
C LEU A 114 -0.47 3.77 10.22
N HIS A 115 0.33 2.69 10.30
CA HIS A 115 0.77 2.15 11.59
C HIS A 115 1.61 3.15 12.38
N ALA A 116 2.52 3.87 11.71
CA ALA A 116 3.30 4.93 12.35
C ALA A 116 2.41 6.06 12.89
N LEU A 117 1.35 6.43 12.17
CA LEU A 117 0.37 7.41 12.64
C LEU A 117 -0.33 6.93 13.92
N LYS A 118 -0.64 5.66 14.02
CA LYS A 118 -1.24 5.02 15.21
C LYS A 118 -0.22 4.69 16.30
N ARG A 119 1.08 4.96 16.07
CA ARG A 119 2.20 4.58 16.94
C ARG A 119 2.28 3.07 17.20
N ASN A 120 1.84 2.27 16.24
CA ASN A 120 1.96 0.82 16.26
C ASN A 120 3.32 0.39 15.72
N ILE A 121 3.99 -0.52 16.44
CA ILE A 121 5.17 -1.21 15.94
C ILE A 121 4.70 -2.54 15.35
N VAL A 122 4.90 -2.71 14.05
CA VAL A 122 4.49 -3.92 13.31
C VAL A 122 5.72 -4.61 12.75
N HIS A 123 5.82 -5.91 12.95
CA HIS A 123 6.90 -6.71 12.39
C HIS A 123 6.82 -6.74 10.86
N PRO A 124 7.96 -6.71 10.13
CA PRO A 124 7.94 -6.71 8.65
C PRO A 124 7.16 -7.86 8.02
N ALA A 125 7.21 -9.07 8.61
CA ALA A 125 6.44 -10.21 8.12
C ALA A 125 4.92 -9.99 8.24
N GLU A 126 4.46 -9.47 9.36
CA GLU A 126 3.05 -9.13 9.58
C GLU A 126 2.58 -8.03 8.62
N LEU A 127 3.43 -7.01 8.41
CA LEU A 127 3.15 -5.95 7.45
C LEU A 127 3.01 -6.48 6.03
N ALA A 128 3.86 -7.45 5.64
CA ALA A 128 3.79 -8.10 4.35
C ALA A 128 2.51 -8.93 4.17
N GLU A 129 2.09 -9.67 5.19
CA GLU A 129 0.83 -10.43 5.18
C GLU A 129 -0.37 -9.49 5.02
N GLN A 130 -0.45 -8.43 5.80
CA GLN A 130 -1.49 -7.42 5.68
C GLN A 130 -1.53 -6.79 4.28
N ALA A 131 -0.38 -6.51 3.69
CA ALA A 131 -0.29 -5.98 2.34
C ALA A 131 -0.83 -6.96 1.29
N CYS A 132 -0.49 -8.25 1.42
CA CYS A 132 -1.01 -9.28 0.53
C CYS A 132 -2.53 -9.40 0.61
N ASP A 133 -3.09 -9.40 1.81
CA ASP A 133 -4.53 -9.50 2.03
C ASP A 133 -5.27 -8.30 1.40
N ILE A 134 -4.76 -7.09 1.61
CA ILE A 134 -5.36 -5.88 1.05
C ILE A 134 -5.29 -5.87 -0.48
N GLU A 135 -4.19 -6.32 -1.08
CA GLU A 135 -4.08 -6.41 -2.53
C GLU A 135 -5.03 -7.44 -3.14
N GLN A 136 -5.28 -8.55 -2.46
CA GLN A 136 -6.27 -9.54 -2.88
C GLN A 136 -7.68 -8.95 -2.87
N ILE A 137 -8.06 -8.24 -1.81
CA ILE A 137 -9.34 -7.53 -1.70
C ILE A 137 -9.45 -6.46 -2.79
N GLY A 138 -8.40 -5.66 -2.99
CA GLY A 138 -8.35 -4.62 -4.01
C GLY A 138 -8.53 -5.17 -5.44
N ARG A 139 -7.99 -6.33 -5.74
CA ARG A 139 -8.17 -7.02 -7.05
C ARG A 139 -9.59 -7.57 -7.23
N ALA A 140 -10.26 -8.00 -6.16
CA ALA A 140 -11.62 -8.49 -6.23
C ALA A 140 -12.66 -7.41 -6.54
N HIS A 141 -12.30 -6.13 -6.33
CA HIS A 141 -13.17 -4.98 -6.59
C HIS A 141 -12.87 -4.26 -7.93
N VAL A 142 -11.94 -4.78 -8.70
CA VAL A 142 -11.66 -4.36 -10.08
C VAL A 142 -12.28 -5.37 -11.06
#